data_36f8ec867d137d967f5a83c3dabc25b7
#
_entry.id   36f8ec867d137d967f5a83c3dabc25b7
#
_cell.length_a   1.000
_cell.length_b   1.000
_cell.length_c   1.000
_cell.angle_alpha   90.00
_cell.angle_beta   90.00
_cell.angle_gamma   90.00
#
_symmetry.space_group_name_H-M   'P 1'
#
loop_
_entity.id
_entity.type
_entity.pdbx_description
1 polymer ?
#
loop_
_entity_poly.entity_id
_entity_poly.type
_entity_poly.pdbx_seq_one_letter_code
_entity_poly.pdbx_strand_id
1 'polypeptide(L)'
;EIYGVLPEKIDMIHHGIPDVPFVDPSFHKDLFGVEDKLVLLSFGLLSASKGFEDVISALPAILARHPNVVYIVAGATHPHVLRNEGEAYRLSLQWLAREKGVEGQVIFYNRFISLKELVEFISTADIYITPYLNKEQITSGTLAYTLGTGKAVISTPYWYAKEMLAEGRGVLVPFKDPAALADQVIELLDNDAMRHAMRKRAFVFGREMIWPRVAQRYMASFEKAREERHSFHHPALTVKTLDKLPGELPLLRLDHLRYMTDETGILQHATFTIPNYREGYTTDDNARAVIVSALLEASGSESALNFATRYLAFIWYAFNSKLGRFRNFMDYQRLWLEDKGSDDSHGRTLRALGTVLGRSNTPSIYSMASWVFQQALPAILDTTSPRAWSFAIIGIGEYLQRFAGDRRAAQIRDELCGRLLGLYQINSSDDWCWFEDRLTYCNAALPHALLVCGQAVLDPALTEIGLKSLSWLADLQTADAGHFIPIGSNGFYHKNGKQARFDQQPVEAQAMVSACLEAYRVTLDKHWRKEARRAFEWFLGHNDLNLPLYDPTTGGCRDGLHPDRINENQGAESTLVFLQALLELKLTESIIMPQEKSNK
;
A
#
# COMPACT_ATOMS: atom_id res chain seq x y z
N GLU A 1 -0.16 20.53 -14.50
CA GLU A 1 -1.39 21.31 -14.24
C GLU A 1 -2.35 20.55 -13.32
N ILE A 2 -2.67 19.27 -13.62
CA ILE A 2 -3.62 18.44 -12.82
C ILE A 2 -3.20 18.33 -11.35
N TYR A 3 -1.90 18.18 -11.09
CA TYR A 3 -1.37 17.99 -9.74
C TYR A 3 -0.82 19.27 -9.10
N GLY A 4 -0.92 20.42 -9.77
CA GLY A 4 -0.43 21.70 -9.28
C GLY A 4 1.07 21.77 -9.01
N VAL A 5 1.86 20.88 -9.65
CA VAL A 5 3.31 20.89 -9.56
C VAL A 5 3.86 21.99 -10.46
N LEU A 6 4.76 22.81 -9.91
CA LEU A 6 5.39 23.89 -10.65
C LEU A 6 6.31 23.32 -11.75
N PRO A 7 6.30 23.89 -12.99
CA PRO A 7 7.09 23.37 -14.11
C PRO A 7 8.58 23.21 -13.81
N GLU A 8 9.17 24.11 -13.02
CA GLU A 8 10.56 24.07 -12.59
C GLU A 8 10.93 22.88 -11.69
N LYS A 9 9.92 22.18 -11.16
CA LYS A 9 10.08 20.94 -10.37
C LYS A 9 9.90 19.67 -11.18
N ILE A 10 9.77 19.80 -12.49
CA ILE A 10 9.55 18.67 -13.40
C ILE A 10 10.72 18.60 -14.37
N ASP A 11 11.52 17.55 -14.26
CA ASP A 11 12.58 17.26 -15.21
C ASP A 11 12.14 16.16 -16.17
N MET A 12 12.20 16.45 -17.50
CA MET A 12 11.90 15.48 -18.53
C MET A 12 13.18 14.73 -18.94
N ILE A 13 13.23 13.43 -18.66
CA ILE A 13 14.37 12.58 -19.01
C ILE A 13 13.87 11.47 -19.93
N HIS A 14 14.45 11.39 -21.14
CA HIS A 14 14.07 10.36 -22.11
C HIS A 14 14.47 8.95 -21.66
N HIS A 15 13.81 7.96 -22.26
CA HIS A 15 14.19 6.55 -22.08
C HIS A 15 15.64 6.31 -22.54
N GLY A 16 16.45 5.67 -21.67
CA GLY A 16 17.84 5.36 -21.98
C GLY A 16 17.99 4.30 -23.07
N ILE A 17 18.99 4.48 -23.93
CA ILE A 17 19.31 3.56 -25.01
C ILE A 17 20.82 3.20 -24.98
N PRO A 18 21.23 2.05 -25.55
CA PRO A 18 22.64 1.73 -25.71
C PRO A 18 23.34 2.72 -26.68
N ASP A 19 24.61 2.98 -26.42
CA ASP A 19 25.44 3.74 -27.35
C ASP A 19 25.96 2.79 -28.43
N VAL A 20 25.45 2.96 -29.64
CA VAL A 20 25.79 2.12 -30.78
C VAL A 20 26.21 3.01 -31.98
N PRO A 21 27.11 2.52 -32.86
CA PRO A 21 27.50 3.26 -34.03
C PRO A 21 26.36 3.39 -35.04
N PHE A 22 26.41 4.43 -35.85
CA PHE A 22 25.54 4.59 -37.02
C PHE A 22 26.03 3.70 -38.15
N VAL A 23 25.35 2.57 -38.38
CA VAL A 23 25.75 1.59 -39.37
C VAL A 23 24.77 1.50 -40.55
N ASP A 24 25.28 1.05 -41.69
CA ASP A 24 24.44 0.71 -42.83
C ASP A 24 23.62 -0.55 -42.53
N PRO A 25 22.34 -0.68 -42.98
CA PRO A 25 21.52 -1.88 -42.78
C PRO A 25 22.15 -3.16 -43.35
N SER A 26 22.93 -3.06 -44.42
CA SER A 26 23.60 -4.19 -45.05
C SER A 26 24.65 -4.86 -44.15
N PHE A 27 25.17 -4.16 -43.15
CA PHE A 27 26.29 -4.59 -42.33
C PHE A 27 26.04 -5.88 -41.52
N HIS A 28 24.79 -6.15 -41.14
CA HIS A 28 24.41 -7.33 -40.31
C HIS A 28 23.42 -8.27 -41.01
N LYS A 29 23.08 -8.04 -42.29
CA LYS A 29 22.09 -8.86 -43.02
C LYS A 29 22.51 -10.31 -43.17
N ASP A 30 23.79 -10.59 -43.28
CA ASP A 30 24.41 -11.90 -43.36
C ASP A 30 24.09 -12.77 -42.11
N LEU A 31 24.04 -12.15 -40.94
CA LEU A 31 23.71 -12.86 -39.69
C LEU A 31 22.30 -13.47 -39.67
N PHE A 32 21.41 -12.97 -40.51
CA PHE A 32 20.01 -13.35 -40.58
C PHE A 32 19.60 -13.98 -41.91
N GLY A 33 20.55 -14.18 -42.86
CA GLY A 33 20.31 -14.76 -44.19
C GLY A 33 19.40 -13.90 -45.07
N VAL A 34 19.54 -12.57 -44.96
CA VAL A 34 18.71 -11.59 -45.70
C VAL A 34 19.57 -10.56 -46.44
N GLU A 35 20.74 -10.96 -46.96
CA GLU A 35 21.77 -10.09 -47.58
C GLU A 35 21.20 -9.27 -48.72
N ASP A 36 20.42 -9.88 -49.61
CA ASP A 36 19.83 -9.25 -50.78
C ASP A 36 18.41 -8.76 -50.60
N LYS A 37 17.93 -8.69 -49.33
CA LYS A 37 16.56 -8.31 -49.02
C LYS A 37 16.48 -6.89 -48.49
N LEU A 38 15.33 -6.25 -48.71
CA LEU A 38 14.90 -5.05 -48.01
C LEU A 38 14.13 -5.51 -46.76
N VAL A 39 14.59 -5.12 -45.57
CA VAL A 39 14.12 -5.62 -44.29
C VAL A 39 13.19 -4.62 -43.62
N LEU A 40 11.91 -5.01 -43.46
CA LEU A 40 10.97 -4.38 -42.54
C LEU A 40 11.07 -5.11 -41.19
N LEU A 41 11.11 -4.39 -40.10
CA LEU A 41 11.24 -4.96 -38.76
C LEU A 41 10.18 -4.41 -37.83
N SER A 42 9.54 -5.30 -37.07
CA SER A 42 8.86 -4.95 -35.81
C SER A 42 9.34 -5.87 -34.71
N PHE A 43 9.55 -5.34 -33.50
CA PHE A 43 9.96 -6.16 -32.37
C PHE A 43 9.25 -5.80 -31.07
N GLY A 44 9.21 -6.75 -30.17
CA GLY A 44 8.60 -6.62 -28.84
C GLY A 44 7.74 -7.83 -28.49
N LEU A 45 7.15 -7.82 -27.31
CA LEU A 45 6.24 -8.89 -26.88
C LEU A 45 4.94 -8.84 -27.72
N LEU A 46 4.60 -9.96 -28.37
CA LEU A 46 3.46 -10.05 -29.26
C LEU A 46 2.13 -9.98 -28.50
N SER A 47 1.27 -9.07 -28.93
CA SER A 47 -0.12 -8.91 -28.46
C SER A 47 -0.95 -8.15 -29.48
N ALA A 48 -2.26 -8.29 -29.46
CA ALA A 48 -3.17 -7.63 -30.41
C ALA A 48 -3.08 -6.09 -30.38
N SER A 49 -2.70 -5.50 -29.25
CA SER A 49 -2.48 -4.04 -29.14
C SER A 49 -1.32 -3.51 -29.97
N LYS A 50 -0.48 -4.38 -30.51
CA LYS A 50 0.70 -4.01 -31.29
C LYS A 50 0.46 -3.83 -32.79
N GLY A 51 -0.67 -4.30 -33.31
CA GLY A 51 -1.12 -4.04 -34.67
C GLY A 51 -0.27 -4.68 -35.79
N PHE A 52 0.40 -5.80 -35.53
CA PHE A 52 1.22 -6.50 -36.55
C PHE A 52 0.39 -6.92 -37.77
N GLU A 53 -0.91 -7.09 -37.61
CA GLU A 53 -1.88 -7.42 -38.65
C GLU A 53 -1.88 -6.37 -39.78
N ASP A 54 -1.74 -5.08 -39.44
CA ASP A 54 -1.77 -4.00 -40.41
C ASP A 54 -0.54 -4.06 -41.33
N VAL A 55 0.62 -4.45 -40.78
CA VAL A 55 1.85 -4.62 -41.59
C VAL A 55 1.72 -5.81 -42.53
N ILE A 56 1.24 -6.97 -42.04
CA ILE A 56 1.04 -8.16 -42.85
C ILE A 56 0.03 -7.88 -43.97
N SER A 57 -1.04 -7.13 -43.67
CA SER A 57 -2.06 -6.73 -44.62
C SER A 57 -1.53 -5.74 -45.70
N ALA A 58 -0.52 -4.96 -45.40
CA ALA A 58 0.15 -4.04 -46.30
C ALA A 58 1.14 -4.73 -47.26
N LEU A 59 1.69 -5.91 -46.88
CA LEU A 59 2.74 -6.59 -47.65
C LEU A 59 2.41 -6.88 -49.10
N PRO A 60 1.18 -7.33 -49.49
CA PRO A 60 0.88 -7.59 -50.90
C PRO A 60 1.14 -6.37 -51.82
N ALA A 61 0.76 -5.15 -51.39
CA ALA A 61 0.96 -3.94 -52.12
C ALA A 61 2.47 -3.56 -52.18
N ILE A 62 3.16 -3.74 -51.06
CA ILE A 62 4.62 -3.48 -50.97
C ILE A 62 5.39 -4.43 -51.91
N LEU A 63 5.09 -5.72 -51.87
CA LEU A 63 5.76 -6.76 -52.68
C LEU A 63 5.49 -6.61 -54.16
N ALA A 64 4.35 -6.06 -54.57
CA ALA A 64 4.06 -5.75 -55.98
C ALA A 64 5.06 -4.74 -56.55
N ARG A 65 5.63 -3.85 -55.73
CA ARG A 65 6.64 -2.85 -56.09
C ARG A 65 8.06 -3.29 -55.78
N HIS A 66 8.26 -3.92 -54.59
CA HIS A 66 9.54 -4.38 -54.08
C HIS A 66 9.48 -5.88 -53.71
N PRO A 67 9.64 -6.78 -54.69
CA PRO A 67 9.47 -8.22 -54.47
C PRO A 67 10.54 -8.86 -53.59
N ASN A 68 11.61 -8.15 -53.31
CA ASN A 68 12.72 -8.55 -52.43
C ASN A 68 12.52 -8.10 -50.95
N VAL A 69 11.37 -7.55 -50.60
CA VAL A 69 11.05 -7.19 -49.19
C VAL A 69 10.81 -8.43 -48.36
N VAL A 70 11.31 -8.42 -47.12
CA VAL A 70 10.97 -9.36 -46.07
C VAL A 70 10.54 -8.60 -44.82
N TYR A 71 9.57 -9.15 -44.09
CA TYR A 71 9.10 -8.61 -42.82
C TYR A 71 9.52 -9.52 -41.66
N ILE A 72 10.33 -9.01 -40.76
CA ILE A 72 10.79 -9.71 -39.55
C ILE A 72 9.94 -9.27 -38.38
N VAL A 73 9.28 -10.25 -37.71
CA VAL A 73 8.57 -10.08 -36.44
C VAL A 73 9.39 -10.76 -35.34
N ALA A 74 10.01 -9.96 -34.49
CA ALA A 74 10.97 -10.43 -33.51
C ALA A 74 10.46 -10.26 -32.07
N GLY A 75 10.30 -11.39 -31.36
CA GLY A 75 9.87 -11.41 -29.94
C GLY A 75 8.94 -12.57 -29.61
N ALA A 76 8.88 -12.89 -28.33
CA ALA A 76 7.96 -13.92 -27.81
C ALA A 76 6.54 -13.38 -27.61
N THR A 77 5.56 -14.25 -27.53
CA THR A 77 4.20 -13.90 -27.13
C THR A 77 4.20 -13.29 -25.73
N HIS A 78 3.44 -12.21 -25.53
CA HIS A 78 3.37 -11.52 -24.25
C HIS A 78 2.94 -12.48 -23.14
N PRO A 79 3.61 -12.54 -21.97
CA PRO A 79 3.34 -13.53 -20.91
C PRO A 79 1.87 -13.60 -20.48
N HIS A 80 1.19 -12.46 -20.42
CA HIS A 80 -0.25 -12.41 -20.11
C HIS A 80 -1.11 -13.05 -21.22
N VAL A 81 -0.80 -12.77 -22.50
CA VAL A 81 -1.49 -13.39 -23.64
C VAL A 81 -1.21 -14.88 -23.67
N LEU A 82 0.05 -15.29 -23.50
CA LEU A 82 0.45 -16.69 -23.46
C LEU A 82 -0.29 -17.49 -22.36
N ARG A 83 -0.49 -16.87 -21.19
CA ARG A 83 -1.20 -17.52 -20.07
C ARG A 83 -2.70 -17.70 -20.33
N ASN A 84 -3.34 -16.72 -20.97
CA ASN A 84 -4.79 -16.71 -21.14
C ASN A 84 -5.26 -17.34 -22.47
N GLU A 85 -4.48 -17.18 -23.54
CA GLU A 85 -4.85 -17.51 -24.91
C GLU A 85 -3.82 -18.44 -25.59
N GLY A 86 -2.75 -18.79 -24.90
CA GLY A 86 -1.63 -19.54 -25.50
C GLY A 86 -0.98 -18.77 -26.64
N GLU A 87 -0.64 -19.49 -27.70
CA GLU A 87 -0.02 -18.92 -28.92
C GLU A 87 -1.05 -18.49 -29.98
N ALA A 88 -2.35 -18.40 -29.62
CA ALA A 88 -3.42 -18.11 -30.58
C ALA A 88 -3.17 -16.84 -31.39
N TYR A 89 -2.71 -15.76 -30.74
CA TYR A 89 -2.42 -14.50 -31.42
C TYR A 89 -1.30 -14.65 -32.46
N ARG A 90 -0.19 -15.28 -32.11
CA ARG A 90 0.92 -15.52 -33.06
C ARG A 90 0.47 -16.39 -34.23
N LEU A 91 -0.29 -17.45 -33.95
CA LEU A 91 -0.84 -18.33 -34.98
C LEU A 91 -1.79 -17.57 -35.91
N SER A 92 -2.63 -16.66 -35.40
CA SER A 92 -3.50 -15.82 -36.22
C SER A 92 -2.71 -14.95 -37.21
N LEU A 93 -1.55 -14.41 -36.79
CA LEU A 93 -0.66 -13.65 -37.70
C LEU A 93 -0.07 -14.54 -38.81
N GLN A 94 0.31 -15.77 -38.50
CA GLN A 94 0.77 -16.74 -39.52
C GLN A 94 -0.34 -17.12 -40.50
N TRP A 95 -1.56 -17.32 -39.98
CA TRP A 95 -2.74 -17.53 -40.82
C TRP A 95 -3.02 -16.36 -41.74
N LEU A 96 -2.97 -15.14 -41.24
CA LEU A 96 -3.15 -13.94 -42.04
C LEU A 96 -2.09 -13.83 -43.14
N ALA A 97 -0.81 -14.10 -42.82
CA ALA A 97 0.25 -14.10 -43.81
C ALA A 97 -0.01 -15.13 -44.95
N ARG A 98 -0.53 -16.30 -44.60
CA ARG A 98 -0.93 -17.32 -45.58
C ARG A 98 -2.13 -16.89 -46.40
N GLU A 99 -3.17 -16.34 -45.77
CA GLU A 99 -4.37 -15.82 -46.45
C GLU A 99 -4.01 -14.73 -47.47
N LYS A 100 -3.07 -13.86 -47.11
CA LYS A 100 -2.58 -12.78 -47.98
C LYS A 100 -1.54 -13.25 -49.02
N GLY A 101 -1.16 -14.52 -49.02
CA GLY A 101 -0.18 -15.07 -49.95
C GLY A 101 1.27 -14.56 -49.75
N VAL A 102 1.59 -14.12 -48.55
CA VAL A 102 2.90 -13.52 -48.20
C VAL A 102 3.66 -14.32 -47.13
N GLU A 103 3.29 -15.57 -46.88
CA GLU A 103 3.88 -16.43 -45.87
C GLU A 103 5.42 -16.57 -46.03
N GLY A 104 5.91 -16.65 -47.25
CA GLY A 104 7.35 -16.76 -47.55
C GLY A 104 8.17 -15.50 -47.29
N GLN A 105 7.51 -14.35 -47.07
CA GLN A 105 8.16 -13.04 -46.82
C GLN A 105 8.04 -12.59 -45.37
N VAL A 106 7.32 -13.34 -44.50
CA VAL A 106 7.20 -13.03 -43.06
C VAL A 106 8.03 -13.99 -42.23
N ILE A 107 8.99 -13.48 -41.48
CA ILE A 107 9.90 -14.27 -40.67
C ILE A 107 9.60 -14.02 -39.18
N PHE A 108 9.20 -15.06 -38.44
CA PHE A 108 8.90 -14.99 -37.01
C PHE A 108 10.06 -15.51 -36.18
N TYR A 109 10.62 -14.65 -35.32
CA TYR A 109 11.58 -15.07 -34.27
C TYR A 109 10.86 -15.13 -32.93
N ASN A 110 10.21 -16.26 -32.66
CA ASN A 110 9.38 -16.49 -31.47
C ASN A 110 10.22 -16.87 -30.25
N ARG A 111 11.05 -15.96 -29.76
CA ARG A 111 11.84 -16.11 -28.54
C ARG A 111 12.14 -14.78 -27.91
N PHE A 112 12.52 -14.79 -26.63
CA PHE A 112 13.06 -13.60 -25.98
C PHE A 112 14.43 -13.26 -26.61
N ILE A 113 14.63 -12.01 -26.96
CA ILE A 113 15.82 -11.53 -27.64
C ILE A 113 16.67 -10.74 -26.62
N SER A 114 17.96 -11.08 -26.50
CA SER A 114 18.89 -10.33 -25.65
C SER A 114 19.15 -8.93 -26.21
N LEU A 115 19.60 -7.99 -25.37
CA LEU A 115 19.88 -6.62 -25.83
C LEU A 115 20.90 -6.58 -26.97
N LYS A 116 21.93 -7.41 -26.93
CA LYS A 116 22.96 -7.49 -27.99
C LYS A 116 22.33 -7.91 -29.30
N GLU A 117 21.60 -9.02 -29.32
CA GLU A 117 20.90 -9.50 -30.51
C GLU A 117 19.86 -8.50 -31.02
N LEU A 118 19.17 -7.81 -30.10
CA LEU A 118 18.20 -6.78 -30.48
C LEU A 118 18.86 -5.65 -31.28
N VAL A 119 20.03 -5.21 -30.86
CA VAL A 119 20.83 -4.19 -31.63
C VAL A 119 21.19 -4.73 -33.01
N GLU A 120 21.57 -5.99 -33.14
CA GLU A 120 21.87 -6.66 -34.41
C GLU A 120 20.61 -6.70 -35.32
N PHE A 121 19.44 -7.10 -34.79
CA PHE A 121 18.16 -7.07 -35.50
C PHE A 121 17.82 -5.66 -36.00
N ILE A 122 17.89 -4.68 -35.07
CA ILE A 122 17.60 -3.29 -35.43
C ILE A 122 18.59 -2.82 -36.51
N SER A 123 19.86 -3.18 -36.39
CA SER A 123 20.91 -2.78 -37.37
C SER A 123 20.63 -3.35 -38.76
N THR A 124 20.00 -4.52 -38.87
CA THR A 124 19.65 -5.16 -40.15
C THR A 124 18.46 -4.48 -40.85
N ALA A 125 17.59 -3.79 -40.11
CA ALA A 125 16.36 -3.22 -40.68
C ALA A 125 16.62 -2.01 -41.56
N ASP A 126 16.00 -1.97 -42.73
CA ASP A 126 15.91 -0.78 -43.60
C ASP A 126 14.85 0.18 -43.07
N ILE A 127 13.68 -0.36 -42.63
CA ILE A 127 12.58 0.39 -42.03
C ILE A 127 12.09 -0.36 -40.78
N TYR A 128 11.95 0.35 -39.69
CA TYR A 128 11.27 -0.15 -38.47
C TYR A 128 9.82 0.33 -38.45
N ILE A 129 8.88 -0.59 -38.15
CA ILE A 129 7.47 -0.29 -38.12
C ILE A 129 6.90 -0.58 -36.71
N THR A 130 6.22 0.40 -36.12
CA THR A 130 5.54 0.27 -34.84
C THR A 130 4.07 0.71 -34.95
N PRO A 131 3.18 -0.20 -35.39
CA PRO A 131 1.79 0.10 -35.73
C PRO A 131 0.86 -0.05 -34.51
N TYR A 132 1.28 0.42 -33.33
CA TYR A 132 0.58 0.26 -32.08
C TYR A 132 -0.83 0.86 -32.14
N LEU A 133 -1.81 0.19 -31.54
CA LEU A 133 -3.22 0.58 -31.58
C LEU A 133 -3.65 1.44 -30.37
N ASN A 134 -2.86 1.47 -29.29
CA ASN A 134 -3.17 2.28 -28.12
C ASN A 134 -2.70 3.74 -28.31
N LYS A 135 -3.66 4.64 -28.58
CA LYS A 135 -3.39 6.08 -28.79
C LYS A 135 -2.72 6.75 -27.58
N GLU A 136 -3.03 6.31 -26.37
CA GLU A 136 -2.60 6.94 -25.11
C GLU A 136 -1.26 6.37 -24.60
N GLN A 137 -0.53 5.63 -25.39
CA GLN A 137 0.75 5.08 -24.97
C GLN A 137 1.79 6.20 -24.78
N ILE A 138 2.24 6.37 -23.54
CA ILE A 138 3.13 7.47 -23.11
C ILE A 138 4.62 7.14 -23.18
N THR A 139 5.00 5.86 -23.39
CA THR A 139 6.39 5.45 -23.54
C THR A 139 6.49 4.19 -24.40
N SER A 140 7.60 4.04 -25.13
CA SER A 140 7.90 2.86 -25.95
C SER A 140 9.42 2.66 -26.02
N GLY A 141 9.91 1.67 -25.27
CA GLY A 141 11.33 1.29 -25.32
C GLY A 141 11.76 0.84 -26.70
N THR A 142 10.88 0.12 -27.44
CA THR A 142 11.17 -0.34 -28.81
C THR A 142 11.38 0.82 -29.77
N LEU A 143 10.52 1.85 -29.71
CA LEU A 143 10.68 3.06 -30.52
C LEU A 143 11.95 3.84 -30.12
N ALA A 144 12.23 3.97 -28.82
CA ALA A 144 13.41 4.66 -28.32
C ALA A 144 14.70 4.01 -28.83
N TYR A 145 14.84 2.67 -28.73
CA TYR A 145 15.99 1.93 -29.24
C TYR A 145 16.17 2.11 -30.73
N THR A 146 15.09 1.99 -31.50
CA THR A 146 15.15 2.08 -32.96
C THR A 146 15.51 3.48 -33.44
N LEU A 147 14.92 4.52 -32.84
CA LEU A 147 15.23 5.90 -33.14
C LEU A 147 16.68 6.21 -32.78
N GLY A 148 17.16 5.78 -31.64
CA GLY A 148 18.52 6.03 -31.18
C GLY A 148 19.59 5.29 -31.93
N THR A 149 19.28 4.19 -32.61
CA THR A 149 20.17 3.47 -33.52
C THR A 149 20.14 4.06 -34.95
N GLY A 150 19.33 5.08 -35.19
CA GLY A 150 19.27 5.77 -36.48
C GLY A 150 18.58 4.95 -37.57
N LYS A 151 17.41 4.40 -37.29
CA LYS A 151 16.60 3.74 -38.31
C LYS A 151 15.52 4.65 -38.87
N ALA A 152 15.09 4.39 -40.10
CA ALA A 152 13.88 4.98 -40.63
C ALA A 152 12.68 4.32 -39.91
N VAL A 153 11.77 5.14 -39.42
CA VAL A 153 10.66 4.68 -38.59
C VAL A 153 9.32 5.09 -39.18
N ILE A 154 8.38 4.11 -39.27
CA ILE A 154 6.98 4.35 -39.55
C ILE A 154 6.19 3.94 -38.29
N SER A 155 5.26 4.78 -37.84
CA SER A 155 4.48 4.54 -36.62
C SER A 155 3.05 5.02 -36.77
N THR A 156 2.15 4.45 -36.01
CA THR A 156 0.84 5.05 -35.70
C THR A 156 0.99 6.24 -34.77
N PRO A 157 0.05 7.22 -34.76
CA PRO A 157 0.23 8.49 -34.06
C PRO A 157 -0.16 8.41 -32.56
N TYR A 158 0.38 7.43 -31.81
CA TYR A 158 0.24 7.43 -30.36
C TYR A 158 1.09 8.54 -29.72
N TRP A 159 0.78 8.93 -28.50
CA TRP A 159 1.35 10.14 -27.87
C TRP A 159 2.88 10.18 -27.93
N TYR A 160 3.54 9.12 -27.48
CA TYR A 160 5.00 9.06 -27.50
C TYR A 160 5.58 9.10 -28.92
N ALA A 161 4.94 8.43 -29.90
CA ALA A 161 5.41 8.45 -31.28
C ALA A 161 5.31 9.85 -31.93
N LYS A 162 4.25 10.60 -31.63
CA LYS A 162 4.10 11.98 -32.14
C LYS A 162 5.24 12.88 -31.68
N GLU A 163 5.67 12.74 -30.43
CA GLU A 163 6.78 13.52 -29.88
C GLU A 163 8.11 13.08 -30.44
N MET A 164 8.38 11.77 -30.40
CA MET A 164 9.69 11.22 -30.79
C MET A 164 9.97 11.31 -32.28
N LEU A 165 8.96 11.18 -33.13
CA LEU A 165 9.10 11.19 -34.60
C LEU A 165 8.90 12.58 -35.24
N ALA A 166 8.67 13.62 -34.44
CA ALA A 166 8.56 14.99 -34.92
C ALA A 166 9.84 15.42 -35.70
N GLU A 167 9.75 16.53 -36.40
CA GLU A 167 10.88 17.16 -37.11
C GLU A 167 11.56 16.24 -38.17
N GLY A 168 10.80 15.35 -38.78
CA GLY A 168 11.28 14.44 -39.82
C GLY A 168 12.16 13.30 -39.31
N ARG A 169 12.05 12.92 -38.03
CA ARG A 169 12.73 11.75 -37.45
C ARG A 169 12.01 10.43 -37.74
N GLY A 170 10.76 10.49 -38.24
CA GLY A 170 9.99 9.36 -38.67
C GLY A 170 8.72 9.80 -39.40
N VAL A 171 7.90 8.84 -39.81
CA VAL A 171 6.60 9.06 -40.47
C VAL A 171 5.48 8.50 -39.61
N LEU A 172 4.35 9.23 -39.57
CA LEU A 172 3.13 8.79 -38.88
C LEU A 172 2.06 8.41 -39.89
N VAL A 173 1.47 7.22 -39.72
CA VAL A 173 0.36 6.71 -40.53
C VAL A 173 -0.89 6.56 -39.66
N PRO A 174 -2.12 6.65 -40.21
CA PRO A 174 -3.33 6.45 -39.44
C PRO A 174 -3.39 5.07 -38.76
N PHE A 175 -4.15 4.96 -37.67
CA PHE A 175 -4.43 3.67 -37.02
C PHE A 175 -5.26 2.79 -37.95
N LYS A 176 -4.93 1.51 -38.02
CA LYS A 176 -5.67 0.49 -38.78
C LYS A 176 -5.83 0.85 -40.26
N ASP A 177 -4.80 1.40 -40.86
CA ASP A 177 -4.76 1.75 -42.27
C ASP A 177 -3.57 1.08 -42.98
N PRO A 178 -3.70 -0.19 -43.41
CA PRO A 178 -2.67 -0.91 -44.13
C PRO A 178 -2.31 -0.27 -45.47
N ALA A 179 -3.24 0.45 -46.12
CA ALA A 179 -2.98 1.11 -47.39
C ALA A 179 -2.05 2.30 -47.23
N ALA A 180 -2.34 3.20 -46.28
CA ALA A 180 -1.44 4.32 -45.94
C ALA A 180 -0.07 3.83 -45.47
N LEU A 181 -0.03 2.70 -44.72
CA LEU A 181 1.21 2.07 -44.32
C LEU A 181 2.02 1.57 -45.53
N ALA A 182 1.39 0.90 -46.49
CA ALA A 182 2.04 0.42 -47.69
C ALA A 182 2.61 1.57 -48.53
N ASP A 183 1.85 2.64 -48.74
CA ASP A 183 2.27 3.82 -49.48
C ASP A 183 3.51 4.45 -48.86
N GLN A 184 3.57 4.60 -47.55
CA GLN A 184 4.73 5.18 -46.84
C GLN A 184 5.93 4.25 -46.83
N VAL A 185 5.77 2.94 -46.77
CA VAL A 185 6.86 1.98 -46.93
C VAL A 185 7.45 2.09 -48.33
N ILE A 186 6.61 2.08 -49.37
CA ILE A 186 7.04 2.19 -50.77
C ILE A 186 7.77 3.52 -51.00
N GLU A 187 7.22 4.64 -50.54
CA GLU A 187 7.86 5.96 -50.66
C GLU A 187 9.26 5.99 -50.05
N LEU A 188 9.43 5.43 -48.84
CA LEU A 188 10.74 5.37 -48.18
C LEU A 188 11.71 4.39 -48.86
N LEU A 189 11.23 3.32 -49.47
CA LEU A 189 12.07 2.37 -50.21
C LEU A 189 12.47 2.92 -51.56
N ASP A 190 11.61 3.69 -52.24
CA ASP A 190 11.92 4.35 -53.53
C ASP A 190 12.82 5.59 -53.34
N ASN A 191 12.89 6.18 -52.14
CA ASN A 191 13.65 7.41 -51.90
C ASN A 191 14.74 7.22 -50.83
N ASP A 192 15.89 6.70 -51.24
CA ASP A 192 17.06 6.48 -50.39
C ASP A 192 17.56 7.76 -49.69
N ALA A 193 17.53 8.90 -50.41
CA ALA A 193 17.98 10.17 -49.84
C ALA A 193 17.08 10.61 -48.66
N MET A 194 15.77 10.49 -48.81
CA MET A 194 14.81 10.81 -47.78
C MET A 194 14.96 9.84 -46.58
N ARG A 195 15.04 8.54 -46.85
CA ARG A 195 15.24 7.52 -45.85
C ARG A 195 16.54 7.76 -45.06
N HIS A 196 17.64 8.07 -45.74
CA HIS A 196 18.94 8.33 -45.10
C HIS A 196 18.94 9.63 -44.29
N ALA A 197 18.29 10.68 -44.77
CA ALA A 197 18.14 11.94 -44.04
C ALA A 197 17.33 11.75 -42.73
N MET A 198 16.26 10.97 -42.79
CA MET A 198 15.45 10.60 -41.63
C MET A 198 16.27 9.81 -40.59
N ARG A 199 17.01 8.80 -41.02
CA ARG A 199 17.94 8.03 -40.21
C ARG A 199 18.96 8.90 -39.47
N LYS A 200 19.57 9.86 -40.16
CA LYS A 200 20.54 10.81 -39.57
C LYS A 200 19.88 11.67 -38.47
N ARG A 201 18.70 12.25 -38.76
CA ARG A 201 17.97 13.06 -37.76
C ARG A 201 17.64 12.24 -36.53
N ALA A 202 17.14 11.02 -36.70
CA ALA A 202 16.84 10.10 -35.62
C ALA A 202 18.10 9.79 -34.79
N PHE A 203 19.20 9.47 -35.42
CA PHE A 203 20.47 9.16 -34.76
C PHE A 203 21.02 10.35 -33.96
N VAL A 204 21.03 11.54 -34.52
CA VAL A 204 21.53 12.76 -33.85
C VAL A 204 20.69 13.05 -32.61
N PHE A 205 19.37 12.99 -32.74
CA PHE A 205 18.46 13.15 -31.60
C PHE A 205 18.71 12.07 -30.53
N GLY A 206 18.89 10.82 -30.93
CA GLY A 206 19.14 9.70 -30.03
C GLY A 206 20.43 9.81 -29.19
N ARG A 207 21.39 10.64 -29.57
CA ARG A 207 22.62 10.84 -28.78
C ARG A 207 22.36 11.46 -27.41
N GLU A 208 21.28 12.19 -27.27
CA GLU A 208 20.85 12.71 -25.96
C GLU A 208 20.18 11.63 -25.07
N MET A 209 19.84 10.48 -25.65
CA MET A 209 19.14 9.38 -24.99
C MET A 209 20.07 8.22 -24.58
N ILE A 210 21.37 8.26 -24.91
CA ILE A 210 22.30 7.18 -24.50
C ILE A 210 22.45 7.12 -22.99
N TRP A 211 22.59 5.89 -22.44
CA TRP A 211 22.63 5.66 -20.98
C TRP A 211 23.56 6.60 -20.22
N PRO A 212 24.77 6.91 -20.67
CA PRO A 212 25.64 7.87 -19.99
C PRO A 212 25.03 9.26 -19.85
N ARG A 213 24.36 9.77 -20.91
CA ARG A 213 23.68 11.07 -20.89
C ARG A 213 22.46 11.07 -20.00
N VAL A 214 21.66 10.03 -20.09
CA VAL A 214 20.49 9.82 -19.24
C VAL A 214 20.90 9.76 -17.77
N ALA A 215 21.96 9.01 -17.43
CA ALA A 215 22.49 8.94 -16.07
C ALA A 215 22.96 10.32 -15.56
N GLN A 216 23.65 11.10 -16.39
CA GLN A 216 24.06 12.48 -16.05
C GLN A 216 22.85 13.37 -15.75
N ARG A 217 21.76 13.26 -16.52
CA ARG A 217 20.53 14.04 -16.28
C ARG A 217 19.84 13.63 -14.98
N TYR A 218 19.79 12.32 -14.66
CA TYR A 218 19.29 11.86 -13.37
C TYR A 218 20.13 12.38 -12.21
N MET A 219 21.46 12.32 -12.33
CA MET A 219 22.36 12.84 -11.30
C MET A 219 22.17 14.34 -11.09
N ALA A 220 22.08 15.13 -12.16
CA ALA A 220 21.83 16.57 -12.08
C ALA A 220 20.46 16.88 -11.43
N SER A 221 19.42 16.11 -11.75
CA SER A 221 18.10 16.25 -11.13
C SER A 221 18.14 15.93 -9.62
N PHE A 222 18.88 14.88 -9.23
CA PHE A 222 19.07 14.52 -7.82
C PHE A 222 19.88 15.57 -7.05
N GLU A 223 20.94 16.12 -7.67
CA GLU A 223 21.75 17.19 -7.08
C GLU A 223 20.92 18.46 -6.87
N LYS A 224 20.16 18.87 -7.88
CA LYS A 224 19.22 19.99 -7.79
C LYS A 224 18.22 19.80 -6.66
N ALA A 225 17.58 18.63 -6.57
CA ALA A 225 16.63 18.30 -5.50
C ALA A 225 17.30 18.33 -4.12
N ARG A 226 18.56 17.91 -4.02
CA ARG A 226 19.34 17.92 -2.77
C ARG A 226 19.73 19.35 -2.36
N GLU A 227 20.14 20.19 -3.29
CA GLU A 227 20.47 21.60 -3.04
C GLU A 227 19.23 22.39 -2.61
N GLU A 228 18.11 22.19 -3.30
CA GLU A 228 16.82 22.78 -2.92
C GLU A 228 16.41 22.35 -1.50
N ARG A 229 16.63 21.10 -1.10
CA ARG A 229 16.34 20.60 0.25
C ARG A 229 17.21 21.28 1.32
N HIS A 230 18.47 21.61 1.02
CA HIS A 230 19.38 22.29 1.96
C HIS A 230 19.04 23.78 2.12
N SER A 231 18.47 24.42 1.10
CA SER A 231 18.10 25.84 1.14
C SER A 231 16.75 26.13 1.79
N PHE A 232 15.93 25.12 2.03
CA PHE A 232 14.62 25.25 2.66
C PHE A 232 14.51 24.30 3.86
N HIS A 233 14.27 24.83 5.03
CA HIS A 233 13.62 24.11 6.12
C HIS A 233 12.16 23.89 5.67
N HIS A 234 11.93 22.85 4.87
CA HIS A 234 10.57 22.49 4.51
C HIS A 234 9.89 21.87 5.72
N PRO A 235 8.72 22.36 6.15
CA PRO A 235 7.76 21.45 6.73
C PRO A 235 7.57 20.31 5.71
N ALA A 236 7.70 19.08 6.18
CA ALA A 236 7.61 17.90 5.32
C ALA A 236 6.45 18.09 4.33
N LEU A 237 6.75 18.10 3.03
CA LEU A 237 5.74 18.19 2.00
C LEU A 237 4.85 16.97 2.17
N THR A 238 3.72 17.15 2.86
CA THR A 238 2.62 16.20 2.75
C THR A 238 2.26 16.18 1.27
N VAL A 239 2.63 15.11 0.61
CA VAL A 239 2.20 14.86 -0.78
C VAL A 239 0.68 14.97 -0.75
N LYS A 240 0.14 16.07 -1.26
CA LYS A 240 -1.30 16.22 -1.46
C LYS A 240 -1.66 15.29 -2.62
N THR A 241 -1.91 14.03 -2.31
CA THR A 241 -2.63 13.17 -3.24
C THR A 241 -4.04 13.72 -3.38
N LEU A 242 -4.64 13.57 -4.56
CA LEU A 242 -6.03 14.01 -4.86
C LEU A 242 -7.07 13.53 -3.83
N ASP A 243 -6.71 12.57 -2.97
CA ASP A 243 -7.54 11.94 -1.95
C ASP A 243 -7.57 12.71 -0.62
N LYS A 244 -6.84 13.83 -0.47
CA LYS A 244 -6.74 14.54 0.82
C LYS A 244 -7.17 15.98 0.70
N LEU A 245 -8.45 16.19 0.93
CA LEU A 245 -8.92 17.50 1.40
C LEU A 245 -8.46 17.70 2.85
N PRO A 246 -7.97 18.92 3.24
CA PRO A 246 -7.62 19.19 4.63
C PRO A 246 -8.81 18.89 5.53
N GLY A 247 -8.64 17.94 6.46
CA GLY A 247 -9.68 17.54 7.40
C GLY A 247 -10.41 16.23 7.11
N GLU A 248 -10.18 15.56 5.97
CA GLU A 248 -10.75 14.22 5.72
C GLU A 248 -9.88 13.10 6.28
N LEU A 249 -10.55 12.02 6.73
CA LEU A 249 -9.86 10.80 7.15
C LEU A 249 -9.34 10.03 5.92
N PRO A 250 -8.19 9.35 6.00
CA PRO A 250 -7.66 8.55 4.91
C PRO A 250 -8.66 7.50 4.43
N LEU A 251 -8.55 7.12 3.14
CA LEU A 251 -9.26 5.97 2.63
C LEU A 251 -8.79 4.70 3.35
N LEU A 252 -9.74 3.82 3.64
CA LEU A 252 -9.43 2.53 4.26
C LEU A 252 -8.76 1.63 3.22
N ARG A 253 -7.50 1.26 3.46
CA ARG A 253 -6.73 0.32 2.65
C ARG A 253 -6.32 -0.88 3.50
N LEU A 254 -6.50 -2.07 2.94
CA LEU A 254 -6.24 -3.34 3.62
C LEU A 254 -5.13 -4.16 2.93
N ASP A 255 -4.39 -3.53 2.01
CA ASP A 255 -3.42 -4.26 1.19
C ASP A 255 -2.30 -4.83 2.05
N HIS A 256 -1.71 -4.02 2.94
CA HIS A 256 -0.66 -4.47 3.85
C HIS A 256 -1.18 -5.50 4.86
N LEU A 257 -2.39 -5.33 5.39
CA LEU A 257 -3.04 -6.32 6.25
C LEU A 257 -3.15 -7.68 5.55
N ARG A 258 -3.51 -7.69 4.26
CA ARG A 258 -3.56 -8.92 3.45
C ARG A 258 -2.19 -9.55 3.25
N TYR A 259 -1.15 -8.75 3.00
CA TYR A 259 0.22 -9.25 2.84
C TYR A 259 0.79 -9.85 4.14
N MET A 260 0.46 -9.26 5.27
CA MET A 260 0.88 -9.75 6.59
C MET A 260 0.09 -10.97 7.06
N THR A 261 -1.03 -11.31 6.41
CA THR A 261 -1.94 -12.38 6.81
C THR A 261 -1.81 -13.58 5.88
N ASP A 262 -1.51 -14.73 6.44
CA ASP A 262 -1.53 -16.02 5.74
C ASP A 262 -2.72 -16.90 6.19
N GLU A 263 -2.66 -18.20 5.94
CA GLU A 263 -3.72 -19.15 6.33
C GLU A 263 -3.78 -19.42 7.84
N THR A 264 -2.72 -19.09 8.58
CA THR A 264 -2.62 -19.29 10.03
C THR A 264 -3.18 -18.12 10.81
N GLY A 265 -2.78 -16.89 10.43
CA GLY A 265 -3.12 -15.66 11.11
C GLY A 265 -2.33 -14.48 10.57
N ILE A 266 -2.17 -13.43 11.36
CA ILE A 266 -1.29 -12.31 11.02
C ILE A 266 0.11 -12.56 11.56
N LEU A 267 1.12 -12.40 10.70
CA LEU A 267 2.54 -12.44 11.06
C LEU A 267 2.90 -11.23 11.92
N GLN A 268 3.74 -11.44 12.96
CA GLN A 268 4.03 -10.43 13.96
C GLN A 268 4.79 -9.21 13.40
N HIS A 269 5.86 -9.44 12.64
CA HIS A 269 6.76 -8.39 12.18
C HIS A 269 6.94 -8.37 10.66
N ALA A 270 7.31 -7.19 10.15
CA ALA A 270 7.80 -7.00 8.81
C ALA A 270 9.17 -6.32 8.84
N THR A 271 9.99 -6.57 7.82
CA THR A 271 11.17 -5.77 7.50
C THR A 271 10.78 -4.81 6.39
N PHE A 272 10.69 -3.53 6.67
CA PHE A 272 9.95 -2.57 5.85
C PHE A 272 8.50 -3.06 5.63
N THR A 273 8.11 -3.38 4.42
CA THR A 273 6.78 -3.90 4.05
C THR A 273 6.74 -5.41 3.85
N ILE A 274 7.87 -6.10 4.02
CA ILE A 274 8.00 -7.53 3.72
C ILE A 274 7.81 -8.33 5.01
N PRO A 275 6.81 -9.26 5.08
CA PRO A 275 6.57 -10.08 6.25
C PRO A 275 7.81 -10.88 6.67
N ASN A 276 8.15 -10.83 7.96
CA ASN A 276 9.28 -11.56 8.52
C ASN A 276 8.84 -12.89 9.13
N TYR A 277 8.94 -13.96 8.38
CA TYR A 277 8.54 -15.31 8.81
C TYR A 277 9.32 -15.85 10.01
N ARG A 278 10.49 -15.29 10.33
CA ARG A 278 11.30 -15.75 11.46
C ARG A 278 10.67 -15.45 12.81
N GLU A 279 9.84 -14.39 12.87
CA GLU A 279 9.19 -13.93 14.10
C GLU A 279 7.85 -14.64 14.36
N GLY A 280 7.29 -15.35 13.38
CA GLY A 280 6.04 -16.09 13.54
C GLY A 280 4.82 -15.23 13.84
N TYR A 281 4.02 -15.68 14.80
CA TYR A 281 2.70 -15.10 15.12
C TYR A 281 2.55 -14.85 16.61
N THR A 282 1.72 -13.87 16.98
CA THR A 282 1.29 -13.66 18.36
C THR A 282 -0.23 -13.68 18.48
N THR A 283 -0.71 -14.16 19.63
CA THR A 283 -2.13 -14.06 19.99
C THR A 283 -2.53 -12.59 20.19
N ASP A 284 -1.62 -11.79 20.68
CA ASP A 284 -1.81 -10.35 20.92
C ASP A 284 -2.17 -9.60 19.61
N ASP A 285 -1.43 -9.86 18.52
CA ASP A 285 -1.72 -9.25 17.22
C ASP A 285 -2.95 -9.84 16.55
N ASN A 286 -3.15 -11.16 16.65
CA ASN A 286 -4.37 -11.79 16.14
C ASN A 286 -5.63 -11.30 16.89
N ALA A 287 -5.53 -10.97 18.18
CA ALA A 287 -6.61 -10.35 18.94
C ALA A 287 -6.93 -8.93 18.42
N ARG A 288 -5.92 -8.10 18.15
CA ARG A 288 -6.14 -6.80 17.49
C ARG A 288 -6.78 -6.96 16.11
N ALA A 289 -6.34 -7.96 15.36
CA ALA A 289 -6.88 -8.25 14.02
C ALA A 289 -8.36 -8.70 14.08
N VAL A 290 -8.76 -9.41 15.14
CA VAL A 290 -10.17 -9.73 15.42
C VAL A 290 -10.98 -8.46 15.67
N ILE A 291 -10.48 -7.49 16.46
CA ILE A 291 -11.15 -6.19 16.69
C ILE A 291 -11.32 -5.45 15.37
N VAL A 292 -10.26 -5.33 14.57
CA VAL A 292 -10.31 -4.69 13.24
C VAL A 292 -11.36 -5.37 12.36
N SER A 293 -11.44 -6.70 12.37
CA SER A 293 -12.43 -7.45 11.59
C SER A 293 -13.86 -7.14 12.02
N ALA A 294 -14.12 -7.02 13.32
CA ALA A 294 -15.44 -6.65 13.84
C ALA A 294 -15.84 -5.20 13.46
N LEU A 295 -14.88 -4.28 13.46
CA LEU A 295 -15.10 -2.90 13.02
C LEU A 295 -15.31 -2.82 11.49
N LEU A 296 -14.62 -3.66 10.71
CA LEU A 296 -14.84 -3.79 9.27
C LEU A 296 -16.25 -4.32 8.96
N GLU A 297 -16.73 -5.32 9.71
CA GLU A 297 -18.11 -5.82 9.60
C GLU A 297 -19.12 -4.69 9.90
N ALA A 298 -18.90 -3.94 10.97
CA ALA A 298 -19.74 -2.79 11.32
C ALA A 298 -19.73 -1.68 10.27
N SER A 299 -18.64 -1.53 9.50
CA SER A 299 -18.53 -0.58 8.38
C SER A 299 -19.11 -1.10 7.06
N GLY A 300 -19.62 -2.35 7.01
CA GLY A 300 -20.17 -2.96 5.81
C GLY A 300 -19.13 -3.53 4.83
N SER A 301 -17.90 -3.80 5.26
CA SER A 301 -16.84 -4.35 4.41
C SER A 301 -17.04 -5.84 4.12
N GLU A 302 -17.05 -6.22 2.84
CA GLU A 302 -17.16 -7.62 2.39
C GLU A 302 -15.98 -8.51 2.84
N SER A 303 -14.80 -7.92 3.08
CA SER A 303 -13.61 -8.65 3.52
C SER A 303 -13.64 -9.08 4.99
N ALA A 304 -14.55 -8.52 5.80
CA ALA A 304 -14.59 -8.69 7.25
C ALA A 304 -14.68 -10.16 7.67
N LEU A 305 -15.57 -10.94 7.04
CA LEU A 305 -15.82 -12.33 7.41
C LEU A 305 -14.58 -13.24 7.19
N ASN A 306 -13.88 -13.05 6.10
CA ASN A 306 -12.68 -13.84 5.78
C ASN A 306 -11.57 -13.60 6.81
N PHE A 307 -11.38 -12.35 7.23
CA PHE A 307 -10.42 -11.99 8.27
C PHE A 307 -10.85 -12.52 9.64
N ALA A 308 -12.10 -12.25 10.03
CA ALA A 308 -12.64 -12.68 11.32
C ALA A 308 -12.54 -14.19 11.52
N THR A 309 -12.90 -14.99 10.51
CA THR A 309 -12.82 -16.45 10.56
C THR A 309 -11.40 -16.94 10.84
N ARG A 310 -10.41 -16.38 10.16
CA ARG A 310 -8.99 -16.79 10.27
C ARG A 310 -8.42 -16.43 11.64
N TYR A 311 -8.58 -15.18 12.05
CA TYR A 311 -8.03 -14.72 13.33
C TYR A 311 -8.75 -15.34 14.53
N LEU A 312 -10.05 -15.59 14.44
CA LEU A 312 -10.76 -16.27 15.50
C LEU A 312 -10.35 -17.76 15.61
N ALA A 313 -10.07 -18.43 14.49
CA ALA A 313 -9.51 -19.77 14.50
C ALA A 313 -8.15 -19.82 15.19
N PHE A 314 -7.29 -18.81 14.94
CA PHE A 314 -6.01 -18.66 15.65
C PHE A 314 -6.23 -18.49 17.17
N ILE A 315 -7.11 -17.58 17.58
CA ILE A 315 -7.44 -17.34 18.98
C ILE A 315 -7.94 -18.62 19.66
N TRP A 316 -8.79 -19.37 18.98
CA TRP A 316 -9.28 -20.65 19.51
C TRP A 316 -8.15 -21.67 19.68
N TYR A 317 -7.23 -21.77 18.71
CA TYR A 317 -6.05 -22.65 18.78
C TYR A 317 -5.06 -22.20 19.87
N ALA A 318 -4.97 -20.89 20.13
CA ALA A 318 -4.16 -20.34 21.20
C ALA A 318 -4.68 -20.69 22.60
N PHE A 319 -5.98 -20.98 22.73
CA PHE A 319 -6.62 -21.21 24.02
C PHE A 319 -6.17 -22.53 24.66
N ASN A 320 -5.56 -22.43 25.84
CA ASN A 320 -5.20 -23.58 26.68
C ASN A 320 -6.32 -23.85 27.69
N SER A 321 -7.19 -24.81 27.39
CA SER A 321 -8.36 -25.12 28.21
C SER A 321 -8.01 -25.65 29.60
N LYS A 322 -6.82 -26.20 29.82
CA LYS A 322 -6.38 -26.67 31.15
C LYS A 322 -6.06 -25.51 32.08
N LEU A 323 -5.58 -24.40 31.55
CA LEU A 323 -5.18 -23.20 32.31
C LEU A 323 -6.25 -22.10 32.25
N GLY A 324 -7.22 -22.19 31.35
CA GLY A 324 -8.17 -21.11 31.07
C GLY A 324 -7.50 -19.87 30.46
N ARG A 325 -6.27 -19.99 29.92
CA ARG A 325 -5.42 -18.89 29.45
C ARG A 325 -5.05 -19.07 27.99
N PHE A 326 -4.66 -17.98 27.33
CA PHE A 326 -4.13 -18.03 25.98
C PHE A 326 -2.60 -18.16 26.01
N ARG A 327 -2.05 -18.91 25.07
CA ARG A 327 -0.64 -18.85 24.67
C ARG A 327 -0.45 -17.58 23.83
N ASN A 328 0.75 -17.01 23.77
CA ASN A 328 1.00 -15.82 22.98
C ASN A 328 1.85 -16.07 21.73
N PHE A 329 3.01 -16.70 21.89
CA PHE A 329 4.01 -16.83 20.82
C PHE A 329 3.92 -18.18 20.12
N MET A 330 3.81 -18.12 18.78
CA MET A 330 3.86 -19.28 17.87
C MET A 330 4.91 -19.02 16.80
N ASP A 331 5.78 -20.01 16.56
CA ASP A 331 6.72 -19.92 15.44
C ASP A 331 6.05 -20.13 14.08
N TYR A 332 6.81 -19.94 13.00
CA TYR A 332 6.29 -20.12 11.64
C TYR A 332 5.98 -21.59 11.30
N GLN A 333 6.53 -22.55 12.06
CA GLN A 333 6.20 -23.98 11.95
C GLN A 333 4.90 -24.34 12.69
N ARG A 334 4.20 -23.35 13.25
CA ARG A 334 2.97 -23.49 14.03
C ARG A 334 3.14 -24.22 15.37
N LEU A 335 4.34 -24.13 15.95
CA LEU A 335 4.61 -24.65 17.29
C LEU A 335 4.50 -23.51 18.31
N TRP A 336 3.76 -23.80 19.39
CA TRP A 336 3.68 -22.86 20.51
C TRP A 336 4.99 -22.86 21.29
N LEU A 337 5.50 -21.66 21.56
CA LEU A 337 6.76 -21.46 22.30
C LEU A 337 6.56 -21.41 23.82
N GLU A 338 5.31 -21.37 24.27
CA GLU A 338 4.92 -21.32 25.68
C GLU A 338 3.53 -21.92 25.91
N ASP A 339 3.26 -22.34 27.14
CA ASP A 339 1.95 -22.85 27.53
C ASP A 339 0.99 -21.78 28.04
N LYS A 340 1.51 -20.63 28.46
CA LYS A 340 0.77 -19.51 29.01
C LYS A 340 1.43 -18.19 28.60
N GLY A 341 0.69 -17.35 27.89
CA GLY A 341 1.11 -16.00 27.52
C GLY A 341 1.00 -15.00 28.69
N SER A 342 1.37 -13.75 28.41
CA SER A 342 1.32 -12.65 29.38
C SER A 342 -0.11 -12.34 29.85
N ASP A 343 -0.23 -11.61 30.95
CA ASP A 343 -1.51 -11.09 31.45
C ASP A 343 -2.15 -10.15 30.42
N ASP A 344 -1.35 -9.30 29.77
CA ASP A 344 -1.82 -8.35 28.77
C ASP A 344 -2.37 -9.04 27.51
N SER A 345 -1.67 -10.07 27.01
CA SER A 345 -2.16 -10.88 25.91
C SER A 345 -3.52 -11.50 26.22
N HIS A 346 -3.71 -12.02 27.45
CA HIS A 346 -4.98 -12.58 27.90
C HIS A 346 -6.08 -11.51 27.94
N GLY A 347 -5.83 -10.37 28.60
CA GLY A 347 -6.78 -9.27 28.70
C GLY A 347 -7.17 -8.70 27.32
N ARG A 348 -6.19 -8.54 26.43
CA ARG A 348 -6.42 -8.06 25.06
C ARG A 348 -7.24 -9.04 24.23
N THR A 349 -7.02 -10.33 24.41
CA THR A 349 -7.84 -11.38 23.76
C THR A 349 -9.28 -11.35 24.26
N LEU A 350 -9.50 -11.15 25.57
CA LEU A 350 -10.85 -10.96 26.10
C LEU A 350 -11.52 -9.69 25.55
N ARG A 351 -10.77 -8.59 25.38
CA ARG A 351 -11.26 -7.38 24.69
C ARG A 351 -11.74 -7.73 23.28
N ALA A 352 -10.92 -8.45 22.51
CA ALA A 352 -11.24 -8.82 21.14
C ALA A 352 -12.50 -9.69 21.04
N LEU A 353 -12.58 -10.73 21.87
CA LEU A 353 -13.75 -11.62 21.91
C LEU A 353 -15.01 -10.85 22.32
N GLY A 354 -14.93 -9.99 23.35
CA GLY A 354 -16.03 -9.15 23.79
C GLY A 354 -16.51 -8.18 22.71
N THR A 355 -15.58 -7.57 21.97
CA THR A 355 -15.90 -6.69 20.83
C THR A 355 -16.65 -7.44 19.72
N VAL A 356 -16.20 -8.64 19.36
CA VAL A 356 -16.92 -9.49 18.39
C VAL A 356 -18.32 -9.83 18.88
N LEU A 357 -18.46 -10.22 20.15
CA LEU A 357 -19.74 -10.60 20.74
C LEU A 357 -20.74 -9.44 20.79
N GLY A 358 -20.25 -8.23 21.02
CA GLY A 358 -21.08 -7.03 20.99
C GLY A 358 -21.49 -6.57 19.60
N ARG A 359 -20.65 -6.79 18.59
CA ARG A 359 -20.77 -6.13 17.27
C ARG A 359 -21.08 -7.04 16.10
N SER A 360 -20.57 -8.30 16.09
CA SER A 360 -20.77 -9.20 14.94
C SER A 360 -22.20 -9.73 14.88
N ASN A 361 -22.74 -9.78 13.66
CA ASN A 361 -24.04 -10.39 13.37
C ASN A 361 -23.91 -11.77 12.72
N THR A 362 -22.69 -12.25 12.50
CA THR A 362 -22.42 -13.54 11.85
C THR A 362 -22.53 -14.69 12.87
N PRO A 363 -23.51 -15.61 12.75
CA PRO A 363 -23.80 -16.63 13.78
C PRO A 363 -22.61 -17.52 14.15
N SER A 364 -21.83 -17.99 13.16
CA SER A 364 -20.66 -18.83 13.39
C SER A 364 -19.56 -18.12 14.17
N ILE A 365 -19.33 -16.83 13.87
CA ILE A 365 -18.32 -15.99 14.51
C ILE A 365 -18.68 -15.77 15.97
N TYR A 366 -19.88 -15.26 16.26
CA TYR A 366 -20.24 -14.97 17.64
C TYR A 366 -20.41 -16.24 18.49
N SER A 367 -20.86 -17.36 17.93
CA SER A 367 -21.01 -18.62 18.69
C SER A 367 -19.65 -19.14 19.16
N MET A 368 -18.63 -19.15 18.28
CA MET A 368 -17.29 -19.55 18.63
C MET A 368 -16.64 -18.57 19.63
N ALA A 369 -16.77 -17.27 19.37
CA ALA A 369 -16.27 -16.24 20.28
C ALA A 369 -16.88 -16.36 21.68
N SER A 370 -18.19 -16.63 21.77
CA SER A 370 -18.90 -16.80 23.05
C SER A 370 -18.35 -17.98 23.84
N TRP A 371 -18.15 -19.13 23.17
CA TRP A 371 -17.61 -20.30 23.86
C TRP A 371 -16.21 -20.03 24.42
N VAL A 372 -15.29 -19.47 23.61
CA VAL A 372 -13.93 -19.17 24.06
C VAL A 372 -13.93 -18.11 25.17
N PHE A 373 -14.73 -17.04 25.01
CA PHE A 373 -14.85 -15.96 25.99
C PHE A 373 -15.27 -16.47 27.36
N GLN A 374 -16.34 -17.27 27.41
CA GLN A 374 -16.86 -17.81 28.67
C GLN A 374 -15.85 -18.72 29.38
N GLN A 375 -15.08 -19.52 28.64
CA GLN A 375 -14.08 -20.41 29.22
C GLN A 375 -12.83 -19.62 29.71
N ALA A 376 -12.44 -18.56 29.00
CA ALA A 376 -11.26 -17.79 29.32
C ALA A 376 -11.50 -16.70 30.39
N LEU A 377 -12.71 -16.16 30.47
CA LEU A 377 -13.04 -15.01 31.32
C LEU A 377 -12.67 -15.16 32.80
N PRO A 378 -12.89 -16.30 33.47
CA PRO A 378 -12.59 -16.41 34.91
C PRO A 378 -11.10 -16.23 35.24
N ALA A 379 -10.20 -16.65 34.35
CA ALA A 379 -8.76 -16.59 34.60
C ALA A 379 -8.18 -15.15 34.59
N ILE A 380 -8.98 -14.15 34.22
CA ILE A 380 -8.57 -12.74 34.30
C ILE A 380 -8.41 -12.27 35.75
N LEU A 381 -9.14 -12.88 36.69
CA LEU A 381 -9.07 -12.57 38.11
C LEU A 381 -7.75 -12.93 38.75
N ASP A 382 -6.98 -13.86 38.15
CA ASP A 382 -5.66 -14.29 38.60
C ASP A 382 -4.53 -13.39 38.05
N THR A 383 -4.87 -12.38 37.25
CA THR A 383 -3.89 -11.44 36.67
C THR A 383 -3.59 -10.26 37.58
N THR A 384 -2.40 -9.68 37.41
CA THR A 384 -1.92 -8.55 38.21
C THR A 384 -1.72 -7.27 37.41
N SER A 385 -1.78 -7.34 36.06
CA SER A 385 -1.57 -6.19 35.19
C SER A 385 -2.82 -5.29 35.13
N PRO A 386 -2.70 -3.99 35.49
CA PRO A 386 -3.82 -3.04 35.35
C PRO A 386 -4.30 -2.88 33.89
N ARG A 387 -3.40 -3.08 32.92
CA ARG A 387 -3.73 -3.04 31.50
C ARG A 387 -4.56 -4.26 31.09
N ALA A 388 -4.20 -5.44 31.58
CA ALA A 388 -5.00 -6.65 31.36
C ALA A 388 -6.42 -6.49 31.90
N TRP A 389 -6.57 -5.92 33.12
CA TRP A 389 -7.89 -5.62 33.68
C TRP A 389 -8.65 -4.63 32.82
N SER A 390 -8.00 -3.55 32.37
CA SER A 390 -8.64 -2.52 31.55
C SER A 390 -9.11 -3.07 30.20
N PHE A 391 -8.30 -3.87 29.52
CA PHE A 391 -8.70 -4.52 28.28
C PHE A 391 -9.90 -5.46 28.50
N ALA A 392 -9.87 -6.27 29.56
CA ALA A 392 -10.97 -7.16 29.87
C ALA A 392 -12.26 -6.39 30.21
N ILE A 393 -12.19 -5.30 30.99
CA ILE A 393 -13.33 -4.43 31.32
C ILE A 393 -13.98 -3.90 30.04
N ILE A 394 -13.17 -3.36 29.12
CA ILE A 394 -13.66 -2.82 27.84
C ILE A 394 -14.37 -3.92 27.04
N GLY A 395 -13.76 -5.12 26.95
CA GLY A 395 -14.36 -6.26 26.25
C GLY A 395 -15.65 -6.76 26.90
N ILE A 396 -15.67 -6.85 28.24
CA ILE A 396 -16.90 -7.22 28.98
C ILE A 396 -17.99 -6.17 28.79
N GLY A 397 -17.63 -4.88 28.72
CA GLY A 397 -18.56 -3.79 28.44
C GLY A 397 -19.25 -3.98 27.08
N GLU A 398 -18.50 -4.22 26.01
CA GLU A 398 -19.05 -4.51 24.68
C GLU A 398 -19.92 -5.78 24.68
N TYR A 399 -19.49 -6.85 25.35
CA TYR A 399 -20.24 -8.07 25.50
C TYR A 399 -21.61 -7.85 26.19
N LEU A 400 -21.62 -7.13 27.32
CA LEU A 400 -22.80 -6.87 28.10
C LEU A 400 -23.83 -5.94 27.43
N GLN A 401 -23.44 -5.14 26.44
CA GLN A 401 -24.40 -4.38 25.63
C GLN A 401 -25.40 -5.31 24.92
N ARG A 402 -24.97 -6.50 24.54
CA ARG A 402 -25.81 -7.49 23.87
C ARG A 402 -26.36 -8.56 24.84
N PHE A 403 -25.57 -8.94 25.84
CA PHE A 403 -25.85 -10.00 26.79
C PHE A 403 -26.00 -9.46 28.23
N ALA A 404 -26.83 -8.44 28.40
CA ALA A 404 -27.00 -7.70 29.66
C ALA A 404 -27.37 -8.57 30.86
N GLY A 405 -27.90 -9.77 30.65
CA GLY A 405 -28.31 -10.73 31.71
C GLY A 405 -27.16 -11.56 32.28
N ASP A 406 -25.93 -11.51 31.75
CA ASP A 406 -24.81 -12.30 32.28
C ASP A 406 -24.25 -11.68 33.56
N ARG A 407 -24.79 -12.13 34.70
CA ARG A 407 -24.38 -11.65 36.04
C ARG A 407 -22.93 -11.97 36.36
N ARG A 408 -22.39 -13.09 35.85
CA ARG A 408 -21.02 -13.50 36.14
C ARG A 408 -20.03 -12.54 35.44
N ALA A 409 -20.27 -12.24 34.19
CA ALA A 409 -19.43 -11.27 33.45
C ALA A 409 -19.51 -9.87 34.10
N ALA A 410 -20.73 -9.45 34.54
CA ALA A 410 -20.90 -8.18 35.26
C ALA A 410 -20.09 -8.14 36.57
N GLN A 411 -20.17 -9.21 37.38
CA GLN A 411 -19.41 -9.31 38.67
C GLN A 411 -17.90 -9.24 38.42
N ILE A 412 -17.37 -9.94 37.39
CA ILE A 412 -15.94 -9.88 37.05
C ILE A 412 -15.56 -8.47 36.65
N ARG A 413 -16.35 -7.79 35.81
CA ARG A 413 -16.12 -6.39 35.44
C ARG A 413 -16.03 -5.49 36.67
N ASP A 414 -17.01 -5.62 37.58
CA ASP A 414 -17.11 -4.78 38.77
C ASP A 414 -15.92 -5.02 39.73
N GLU A 415 -15.49 -6.28 39.88
CA GLU A 415 -14.29 -6.61 40.66
C GLU A 415 -13.01 -6.00 40.04
N LEU A 416 -12.80 -6.15 38.73
CA LEU A 416 -11.65 -5.55 38.06
C LEU A 416 -11.68 -4.02 38.14
N CYS A 417 -12.86 -3.42 38.01
CA CYS A 417 -13.05 -1.98 38.20
C CYS A 417 -12.67 -1.54 39.62
N GLY A 418 -13.08 -2.29 40.63
CA GLY A 418 -12.70 -2.05 42.03
C GLY A 418 -11.18 -2.09 42.25
N ARG A 419 -10.49 -3.07 41.63
CA ARG A 419 -9.03 -3.16 41.68
C ARG A 419 -8.38 -1.93 41.03
N LEU A 420 -8.87 -1.49 39.85
CA LEU A 420 -8.36 -0.34 39.14
C LEU A 420 -8.59 0.96 39.92
N LEU A 421 -9.77 1.13 40.51
CA LEU A 421 -10.09 2.25 41.40
C LEU A 421 -9.18 2.28 42.63
N GLY A 422 -8.91 1.12 43.25
CA GLY A 422 -8.00 0.99 44.38
C GLY A 422 -6.57 1.47 44.05
N LEU A 423 -6.09 1.12 42.85
CA LEU A 423 -4.79 1.64 42.39
C LEU A 423 -4.79 3.17 42.24
N TYR A 424 -5.85 3.75 41.67
CA TYR A 424 -5.98 5.21 41.57
C TYR A 424 -5.97 5.88 42.96
N GLN A 425 -6.73 5.35 43.90
CA GLN A 425 -6.80 5.90 45.28
C GLN A 425 -5.45 5.87 46.02
N ILE A 426 -4.64 4.85 45.75
CA ILE A 426 -3.31 4.69 46.40
C ILE A 426 -2.25 5.62 45.77
N ASN A 427 -2.28 5.76 44.44
CA ASN A 427 -1.16 6.39 43.71
C ASN A 427 -1.44 7.84 43.30
N SER A 428 -2.72 8.25 43.18
CA SER A 428 -3.06 9.60 42.72
C SER A 428 -2.78 10.67 43.74
N SER A 429 -2.47 11.87 43.26
CA SER A 429 -2.33 13.11 44.02
C SER A 429 -2.77 14.29 43.14
N ASP A 430 -2.80 15.51 43.67
CA ASP A 430 -3.24 16.69 42.91
C ASP A 430 -2.39 16.91 41.65
N ASP A 431 -1.07 16.64 41.72
CA ASP A 431 -0.13 16.79 40.62
C ASP A 431 0.05 15.50 39.79
N TRP A 432 -0.51 14.36 40.24
CA TRP A 432 -0.33 13.06 39.63
C TRP A 432 -1.69 12.30 39.58
N CYS A 433 -2.51 12.62 38.64
CA CYS A 433 -3.85 12.03 38.49
C CYS A 433 -3.81 10.67 37.81
N TRP A 434 -3.06 9.70 38.37
CA TRP A 434 -2.75 8.44 37.71
C TRP A 434 -2.84 7.22 38.64
N PHE A 435 -2.95 6.03 38.02
CA PHE A 435 -3.20 4.73 38.66
C PHE A 435 -1.93 4.05 39.18
N GLU A 436 -0.77 4.39 38.64
CA GLU A 436 0.52 3.75 38.90
C GLU A 436 1.58 4.83 39.25
N ASP A 437 2.75 4.43 39.74
CA ASP A 437 3.90 5.31 39.98
C ASP A 437 4.60 5.74 38.67
N ARG A 438 4.09 5.27 37.50
CA ARG A 438 4.65 5.56 36.19
C ARG A 438 3.58 5.47 35.10
N LEU A 439 3.85 6.10 33.95
CA LEU A 439 3.18 5.85 32.68
C LEU A 439 4.09 5.01 31.80
N THR A 440 3.51 4.02 31.11
CA THR A 440 4.26 3.12 30.22
C THR A 440 3.62 3.09 28.83
N TYR A 441 2.86 2.06 28.48
CA TYR A 441 2.19 1.90 27.18
C TYR A 441 0.68 1.73 27.35
N CYS A 442 -0.09 1.96 26.28
CA CYS A 442 -1.56 1.88 26.31
C CYS A 442 -2.16 2.63 27.51
N ASN A 443 -1.59 3.75 27.87
CA ASN A 443 -1.95 4.46 29.10
C ASN A 443 -3.44 4.81 29.13
N ALA A 444 -3.98 5.33 28.04
CA ALA A 444 -5.40 5.72 27.97
C ALA A 444 -6.41 4.56 28.13
N ALA A 445 -5.96 3.30 28.11
CA ALA A 445 -6.84 2.16 28.36
C ALA A 445 -7.36 2.13 29.82
N LEU A 446 -6.60 2.67 30.79
CA LEU A 446 -7.00 2.70 32.20
C LEU A 446 -8.20 3.62 32.44
N PRO A 447 -8.15 4.93 32.07
CA PRO A 447 -9.32 5.79 32.16
C PRO A 447 -10.47 5.33 31.25
N HIS A 448 -10.21 4.77 30.07
CA HIS A 448 -11.23 4.19 29.22
C HIS A 448 -12.05 3.11 29.94
N ALA A 449 -11.39 2.20 30.63
CA ALA A 449 -12.05 1.14 31.41
C ALA A 449 -12.96 1.71 32.51
N LEU A 450 -12.53 2.77 33.21
CA LEU A 450 -13.37 3.43 34.23
C LEU A 450 -14.60 4.11 33.62
N LEU A 451 -14.48 4.73 32.43
CA LEU A 451 -15.60 5.31 31.73
C LEU A 451 -16.64 4.23 31.36
N VAL A 452 -16.18 3.10 30.85
CA VAL A 452 -17.06 1.93 30.55
C VAL A 452 -17.75 1.42 31.82
N CYS A 453 -17.04 1.29 32.93
CA CYS A 453 -17.63 0.89 34.19
C CYS A 453 -18.64 1.90 34.72
N GLY A 454 -18.25 3.18 34.79
CA GLY A 454 -19.12 4.24 35.32
C GLY A 454 -20.46 4.32 34.60
N GLN A 455 -20.46 4.15 33.27
CA GLN A 455 -21.69 4.06 32.46
C GLN A 455 -22.50 2.79 32.78
N ALA A 456 -21.83 1.65 32.90
CA ALA A 456 -22.51 0.36 33.09
C ALA A 456 -23.19 0.22 34.47
N VAL A 457 -22.60 0.80 35.53
CA VAL A 457 -23.15 0.76 36.90
C VAL A 457 -23.84 2.08 37.30
N LEU A 458 -23.92 3.06 36.37
CA LEU A 458 -24.50 4.38 36.59
C LEU A 458 -23.86 5.10 37.80
N ASP A 459 -22.54 4.98 37.98
CA ASP A 459 -21.79 5.64 39.04
C ASP A 459 -21.05 6.90 38.50
N PRO A 460 -21.56 8.11 38.87
CA PRO A 460 -20.95 9.37 38.44
C PRO A 460 -19.51 9.55 38.94
N ALA A 461 -19.17 9.00 40.12
CA ALA A 461 -17.84 9.17 40.70
C ALA A 461 -16.76 8.41 39.90
N LEU A 462 -17.08 7.19 39.43
CA LEU A 462 -16.21 6.44 38.52
C LEU A 462 -16.03 7.17 37.20
N THR A 463 -17.09 7.73 36.65
CA THR A 463 -17.05 8.51 35.41
C THR A 463 -16.19 9.75 35.59
N GLU A 464 -16.32 10.47 36.70
CA GLU A 464 -15.53 11.66 37.01
C GLU A 464 -14.03 11.34 37.10
N ILE A 465 -13.64 10.25 37.80
CA ILE A 465 -12.26 9.80 37.90
C ILE A 465 -11.71 9.43 36.50
N GLY A 466 -12.52 8.72 35.69
CA GLY A 466 -12.16 8.38 34.31
C GLY A 466 -11.88 9.62 33.47
N LEU A 467 -12.78 10.61 33.51
CA LEU A 467 -12.62 11.88 32.77
C LEU A 467 -11.44 12.70 33.28
N LYS A 468 -11.27 12.82 34.63
CA LYS A 468 -10.16 13.56 35.25
C LYS A 468 -8.80 12.98 34.86
N SER A 469 -8.65 11.67 34.98
CA SER A 469 -7.40 10.99 34.61
C SER A 469 -7.11 11.02 33.11
N LEU A 470 -8.15 10.95 32.25
CA LEU A 470 -8.01 11.07 30.82
C LEU A 470 -7.62 12.51 30.40
N SER A 471 -8.25 13.53 31.01
CA SER A 471 -7.90 14.93 30.75
C SER A 471 -6.46 15.23 31.14
N TRP A 472 -6.06 14.80 32.33
CA TRP A 472 -4.69 14.94 32.80
C TRP A 472 -3.67 14.28 31.85
N LEU A 473 -4.00 13.06 31.35
CA LEU A 473 -3.16 12.37 30.39
C LEU A 473 -3.10 13.10 29.04
N ALA A 474 -4.22 13.61 28.55
CA ALA A 474 -4.30 14.35 27.29
C ALA A 474 -3.48 15.64 27.34
N ASP A 475 -3.53 16.36 28.46
CA ASP A 475 -2.71 17.58 28.68
C ASP A 475 -1.21 17.22 28.69
N LEU A 476 -0.84 16.14 29.37
CA LEU A 476 0.55 15.64 29.44
C LEU A 476 1.08 15.19 28.08
N GLN A 477 0.21 14.65 27.22
CA GLN A 477 0.55 14.19 25.88
C GLN A 477 0.29 15.28 24.80
N THR A 478 0.42 16.55 25.19
CA THR A 478 0.30 17.70 24.29
C THR A 478 1.62 18.45 24.18
N ALA A 479 2.15 18.62 22.98
CA ALA A 479 3.32 19.44 22.69
C ALA A 479 2.99 20.94 22.85
N ASP A 480 4.01 21.77 23.04
CA ASP A 480 3.86 23.24 22.99
C ASP A 480 3.24 23.72 21.67
N ALA A 481 3.50 23.02 20.56
CA ALA A 481 2.92 23.28 19.25
C ALA A 481 1.48 22.73 19.08
N GLY A 482 0.92 22.08 20.10
CA GLY A 482 -0.46 21.59 20.14
C GLY A 482 -0.68 20.20 19.55
N HIS A 483 0.33 19.53 18.97
CA HIS A 483 0.20 18.16 18.46
C HIS A 483 0.31 17.12 19.58
N PHE A 484 -0.15 15.90 19.29
CA PHE A 484 -0.08 14.77 20.22
C PHE A 484 1.33 14.21 20.35
N ILE A 485 1.77 13.94 21.59
CA ILE A 485 3.06 13.30 21.91
C ILE A 485 2.81 12.05 22.74
N PRO A 486 2.98 10.84 22.18
CA PRO A 486 3.01 9.62 22.99
C PRO A 486 4.08 9.66 24.07
N ILE A 487 3.85 9.01 25.20
CA ILE A 487 4.92 8.73 26.16
C ILE A 487 5.94 7.80 25.50
N GLY A 488 7.20 8.22 25.44
CA GLY A 488 8.27 7.46 24.82
C GLY A 488 8.62 6.19 25.61
N SER A 489 8.84 5.08 24.90
CA SER A 489 9.23 3.81 25.52
C SER A 489 10.68 3.77 25.98
N ASN A 490 11.52 4.70 25.54
CA ASN A 490 12.91 4.83 25.99
C ASN A 490 13.00 5.58 27.32
N GLY A 491 12.53 4.94 28.38
CA GLY A 491 12.54 5.47 29.74
C GLY A 491 11.16 5.72 30.35
N PHE A 492 10.08 5.75 29.56
CA PHE A 492 8.72 5.99 30.04
C PHE A 492 8.57 7.31 30.83
N TYR A 493 7.65 7.39 31.77
CA TYR A 493 7.50 8.54 32.64
C TYR A 493 7.22 8.10 34.09
N HIS A 494 8.18 8.20 34.96
CA HIS A 494 8.06 7.90 36.40
C HIS A 494 7.59 9.14 37.17
N LYS A 495 6.79 8.95 38.22
CA LYS A 495 6.36 10.00 39.13
C LYS A 495 7.58 10.75 39.67
N ASN A 496 7.59 12.07 39.57
CA ASN A 496 8.73 12.95 39.91
C ASN A 496 9.97 12.79 38.99
N GLY A 497 9.89 12.05 37.89
CA GLY A 497 10.95 11.89 36.91
C GLY A 497 10.83 12.86 35.73
N LYS A 498 11.56 12.54 34.65
CA LYS A 498 11.42 13.21 33.37
C LYS A 498 10.64 12.31 32.42
N GLN A 499 9.71 12.88 31.67
CA GLN A 499 8.99 12.18 30.61
C GLN A 499 9.96 11.84 29.47
N ALA A 500 9.99 10.56 29.05
CA ALA A 500 10.67 10.15 27.85
C ALA A 500 9.87 10.64 26.63
N ARG A 501 10.53 11.34 25.69
CA ARG A 501 9.89 11.90 24.51
C ARG A 501 9.87 10.92 23.33
N PHE A 502 10.84 10.03 23.24
CA PHE A 502 11.04 9.04 22.19
C PHE A 502 11.22 7.66 22.84
N ASP A 503 11.26 6.63 22.24
CA ASP A 503 10.70 6.03 21.06
C ASP A 503 9.16 5.98 21.12
N GLN A 504 8.49 6.79 20.32
CA GLN A 504 7.02 6.89 20.33
C GLN A 504 6.42 5.73 19.55
N GLN A 505 5.37 5.12 20.10
CA GLN A 505 4.73 3.94 19.54
C GLN A 505 3.28 4.20 19.12
N PRO A 506 2.83 3.65 17.96
CA PRO A 506 1.47 3.75 17.44
C PRO A 506 0.36 3.36 18.42
N VAL A 507 0.62 2.39 19.30
CA VAL A 507 -0.34 1.87 20.27
C VAL A 507 -0.82 2.91 21.27
N GLU A 508 0.02 3.91 21.60
CA GLU A 508 -0.36 5.03 22.48
C GLU A 508 -1.41 5.94 21.82
N ALA A 509 -1.17 6.29 20.55
CA ALA A 509 -2.10 7.14 19.80
C ALA A 509 -3.47 6.45 19.63
N GLN A 510 -3.49 5.16 19.31
CA GLN A 510 -4.73 4.39 19.21
C GLN A 510 -5.48 4.31 20.55
N ALA A 511 -4.78 4.05 21.66
CA ALA A 511 -5.41 3.99 22.97
C ALA A 511 -6.07 5.33 23.35
N MET A 512 -5.41 6.45 23.03
CA MET A 512 -5.95 7.79 23.24
C MET A 512 -7.18 8.04 22.37
N VAL A 513 -7.14 7.66 21.07
CA VAL A 513 -8.32 7.77 20.18
C VAL A 513 -9.53 7.03 20.78
N SER A 514 -9.34 5.76 21.15
CA SER A 514 -10.44 4.94 21.70
C SER A 514 -11.02 5.53 23.00
N ALA A 515 -10.15 5.97 23.92
CA ALA A 515 -10.57 6.54 25.20
C ALA A 515 -11.32 7.88 25.04
N CYS A 516 -10.83 8.75 24.15
CA CYS A 516 -11.49 10.02 23.84
C CYS A 516 -12.85 9.81 23.15
N LEU A 517 -12.99 8.83 22.26
CA LEU A 517 -14.27 8.50 21.65
C LEU A 517 -15.26 7.95 22.69
N GLU A 518 -14.79 7.18 23.68
CA GLU A 518 -15.64 6.75 24.79
C GLU A 518 -16.04 7.92 25.68
N ALA A 519 -15.12 8.81 26.04
CA ALA A 519 -15.42 10.02 26.78
C ALA A 519 -16.46 10.90 26.03
N TYR A 520 -16.37 10.97 24.70
CA TYR A 520 -17.40 11.64 23.89
C TYR A 520 -18.76 10.96 23.99
N ARG A 521 -18.82 9.61 23.94
CA ARG A 521 -20.10 8.86 24.08
C ARG A 521 -20.76 9.13 25.44
N VAL A 522 -19.94 9.22 26.50
CA VAL A 522 -20.39 9.46 27.87
C VAL A 522 -20.89 10.89 28.09
N THR A 523 -20.18 11.89 27.55
CA THR A 523 -20.39 13.32 27.87
C THR A 523 -21.09 14.09 26.78
N LEU A 524 -21.04 13.63 25.53
CA LEU A 524 -21.41 14.33 24.30
C LEU A 524 -20.63 15.64 24.08
N ASP A 525 -19.53 15.86 24.84
CA ASP A 525 -18.67 17.02 24.68
C ASP A 525 -17.78 16.87 23.45
N LYS A 526 -17.93 17.80 22.50
CA LYS A 526 -17.15 17.82 21.25
C LYS A 526 -15.64 18.02 21.46
N HIS A 527 -15.21 18.44 22.66
CA HIS A 527 -13.80 18.49 23.04
C HIS A 527 -13.13 17.12 22.84
N TRP A 528 -13.75 16.05 23.33
CA TRP A 528 -13.20 14.70 23.23
C TRP A 528 -13.07 14.19 21.78
N ARG A 529 -13.95 14.63 20.88
CA ARG A 529 -13.78 14.33 19.45
C ARG A 529 -12.56 15.04 18.85
N LYS A 530 -12.27 16.27 19.27
CA LYS A 530 -11.08 17.01 18.82
C LYS A 530 -9.82 16.32 19.33
N GLU A 531 -9.82 15.88 20.58
CA GLU A 531 -8.71 15.13 21.17
C GLU A 531 -8.47 13.79 20.48
N ALA A 532 -9.53 13.03 20.19
CA ALA A 532 -9.41 11.81 19.39
C ALA A 532 -8.82 12.09 18.01
N ARG A 533 -9.26 13.17 17.35
CA ARG A 533 -8.74 13.58 16.05
C ARG A 533 -7.26 14.01 16.14
N ARG A 534 -6.89 14.80 17.15
CA ARG A 534 -5.51 15.23 17.40
C ARG A 534 -4.57 14.01 17.60
N ALA A 535 -4.99 13.02 18.39
CA ALA A 535 -4.21 11.79 18.57
C ALA A 535 -4.09 10.97 17.28
N PHE A 536 -5.14 10.92 16.46
CA PHE A 536 -5.09 10.24 15.17
C PHE A 536 -4.18 10.96 14.16
N GLU A 537 -4.14 12.27 14.17
CA GLU A 537 -3.29 13.06 13.26
C GLU A 537 -1.79 12.82 13.47
N TRP A 538 -1.38 12.28 14.62
CA TRP A 538 -0.02 11.80 14.85
C TRP A 538 0.42 10.76 13.80
N PHE A 539 -0.47 9.83 13.41
CA PHE A 539 -0.19 8.86 12.35
C PHE A 539 0.02 9.52 10.98
N LEU A 540 -0.60 10.68 10.77
CA LEU A 540 -0.57 11.40 9.50
C LEU A 540 0.57 12.42 9.38
N GLY A 541 1.44 12.49 10.40
CA GLY A 541 2.60 13.35 10.42
C GLY A 541 2.48 14.61 11.27
N HIS A 542 1.36 14.83 11.99
CA HIS A 542 1.26 15.88 12.99
C HIS A 542 1.92 15.41 14.29
N ASN A 543 3.23 15.26 14.27
CA ASN A 543 4.08 14.71 15.33
C ASN A 543 5.41 15.46 15.41
N ASP A 544 6.27 15.07 16.33
CA ASP A 544 7.55 15.77 16.61
C ASP A 544 8.49 15.90 15.40
N LEU A 545 8.43 15.01 14.44
CA LEU A 545 9.29 15.04 13.25
C LEU A 545 8.57 15.54 11.99
N ASN A 546 7.26 15.81 12.05
CA ASN A 546 6.41 16.11 10.90
C ASN A 546 6.48 15.02 9.80
N LEU A 547 6.63 13.75 10.19
CA LEU A 547 6.75 12.61 9.28
C LEU A 547 5.55 11.67 9.46
N PRO A 548 4.86 11.27 8.36
CA PRO A 548 3.72 10.36 8.45
C PRO A 548 4.18 8.93 8.75
N LEU A 549 3.54 8.29 9.74
CA LEU A 549 3.72 6.86 9.99
C LEU A 549 2.83 6.02 9.08
N TYR A 550 1.63 6.50 8.76
CA TYR A 550 0.76 5.85 7.77
C TYR A 550 1.39 5.91 6.38
N ASP A 551 1.42 4.76 5.71
CA ASP A 551 1.88 4.65 4.33
C ASP A 551 0.68 4.49 3.37
N PRO A 552 0.31 5.53 2.61
CA PRO A 552 -0.84 5.47 1.71
C PRO A 552 -0.62 4.54 0.51
N THR A 553 0.61 4.11 0.24
CA THR A 553 0.91 3.20 -0.90
C THR A 553 0.61 1.75 -0.55
N THR A 554 0.83 1.35 0.70
CA THR A 554 0.64 -0.02 1.19
C THR A 554 -0.63 -0.17 2.03
N GLY A 555 -1.08 0.89 2.68
CA GLY A 555 -2.11 0.85 3.71
C GLY A 555 -1.61 0.42 5.08
N GLY A 556 -0.29 0.25 5.25
CA GLY A 556 0.37 -0.11 6.50
C GLY A 556 0.72 1.10 7.37
N CYS A 557 1.20 0.84 8.56
CA CYS A 557 1.71 1.85 9.49
C CYS A 557 3.10 1.46 9.98
N ARG A 558 4.01 2.43 9.99
CA ARG A 558 5.38 2.29 10.47
C ARG A 558 5.44 2.10 11.98
N ASP A 559 6.44 1.37 12.47
CA ASP A 559 6.48 0.85 13.85
C ASP A 559 6.77 1.87 14.94
N GLY A 560 7.19 3.07 14.60
CA GLY A 560 7.39 4.12 15.61
C GLY A 560 8.24 5.29 15.17
N LEU A 561 8.41 6.23 16.09
CA LEU A 561 9.12 7.47 15.88
C LEU A 561 10.32 7.55 16.84
N HIS A 562 11.53 7.51 16.28
CA HIS A 562 12.79 7.74 16.97
C HIS A 562 13.12 9.25 17.06
N PRO A 563 14.17 9.67 17.77
CA PRO A 563 14.51 11.10 17.88
C PRO A 563 14.81 11.80 16.54
N ASP A 564 15.31 11.06 15.56
CA ASP A 564 15.85 11.58 14.31
C ASP A 564 15.23 10.95 13.05
N ARG A 565 14.38 9.92 13.19
CA ARG A 565 13.83 9.16 12.06
C ARG A 565 12.58 8.39 12.44
N ILE A 566 11.91 7.84 11.44
CA ILE A 566 10.86 6.83 11.59
C ILE A 566 11.48 5.43 11.59
N ASN A 567 10.92 4.50 12.34
CA ASN A 567 11.15 3.07 12.14
C ASN A 567 10.33 2.62 10.92
N GLU A 568 10.99 2.38 9.80
CA GLU A 568 10.34 2.11 8.51
C GLU A 568 9.67 0.74 8.41
N ASN A 569 9.83 -0.14 9.41
CA ASN A 569 9.13 -1.42 9.45
C ASN A 569 7.64 -1.20 9.66
N GLN A 570 6.82 -2.04 9.03
CA GLN A 570 5.36 -2.00 9.11
C GLN A 570 4.85 -3.31 9.74
N GLY A 571 5.04 -3.47 11.02
CA GLY A 571 4.62 -4.65 11.77
C GLY A 571 3.10 -4.76 11.93
N ALA A 572 2.66 -5.91 12.46
CA ALA A 572 1.23 -6.17 12.68
C ALA A 572 0.64 -5.19 13.69
N GLU A 573 1.26 -5.01 14.86
CA GLU A 573 0.75 -4.11 15.89
C GLU A 573 0.47 -2.72 15.33
N SER A 574 1.47 -2.09 14.72
CA SER A 574 1.39 -0.72 14.23
C SER A 574 0.32 -0.54 13.16
N THR A 575 0.24 -1.49 12.23
CA THR A 575 -0.77 -1.49 11.17
C THR A 575 -2.18 -1.68 11.73
N LEU A 576 -2.37 -2.63 12.65
CA LEU A 576 -3.67 -2.94 13.24
C LEU A 576 -4.20 -1.80 14.13
N VAL A 577 -3.35 -1.17 14.94
CA VAL A 577 -3.77 -0.05 15.79
C VAL A 577 -4.11 1.19 14.96
N PHE A 578 -3.40 1.44 13.86
CA PHE A 578 -3.79 2.48 12.90
C PHE A 578 -5.17 2.19 12.28
N LEU A 579 -5.39 0.97 11.77
CA LEU A 579 -6.67 0.58 11.18
C LEU A 579 -7.81 0.65 12.19
N GLN A 580 -7.57 0.24 13.44
CA GLN A 580 -8.56 0.33 14.52
C GLN A 580 -8.94 1.79 14.78
N ALA A 581 -7.96 2.68 14.97
CA ALA A 581 -8.21 4.10 15.21
C ALA A 581 -8.96 4.76 14.05
N LEU A 582 -8.59 4.44 12.80
CA LEU A 582 -9.27 4.94 11.60
C LEU A 582 -10.72 4.48 11.53
N LEU A 583 -10.98 3.20 11.77
CA LEU A 583 -12.34 2.63 11.72
C LEU A 583 -13.22 3.18 12.85
N GLU A 584 -12.70 3.31 14.07
CA GLU A 584 -13.43 3.89 15.20
C GLU A 584 -13.86 5.33 14.93
N LEU A 585 -12.98 6.16 14.35
CA LEU A 585 -13.30 7.53 13.93
C LEU A 585 -14.36 7.55 12.82
N LYS A 586 -14.19 6.76 11.75
CA LYS A 586 -15.14 6.70 10.63
C LYS A 586 -16.53 6.25 11.08
N LEU A 587 -16.62 5.24 11.93
CA LEU A 587 -17.89 4.75 12.47
C LEU A 587 -18.56 5.82 13.35
N THR A 588 -17.79 6.56 14.15
CA THR A 588 -18.32 7.66 14.95
C THR A 588 -18.84 8.80 14.07
N GLU A 589 -18.11 9.20 13.03
CA GLU A 589 -18.53 10.24 12.08
C GLU A 589 -19.78 9.83 11.29
N SER A 590 -19.91 8.58 10.90
CA SER A 590 -21.08 8.07 10.16
C SER A 590 -22.37 8.09 10.97
N ILE A 591 -22.29 7.95 12.29
CA ILE A 591 -23.45 8.02 13.19
C ILE A 591 -23.94 9.49 13.37
N ILE A 592 -23.02 10.46 13.33
CA ILE A 592 -23.31 11.86 13.64
C ILE A 592 -23.80 12.64 12.42
N MET A 593 -23.28 12.37 11.21
CA MET A 593 -23.65 13.07 9.98
C MET A 593 -25.15 13.04 9.64
N PRO A 594 -25.92 11.96 9.86
CA PRO A 594 -27.37 11.97 9.67
C PRO A 594 -28.11 12.87 10.66
N GLN A 595 -27.63 12.99 11.90
CA GLN A 595 -28.29 13.81 12.95
C GLN A 595 -28.10 15.33 12.74
N GLU A 596 -26.96 15.75 12.23
CA GLU A 596 -26.71 17.18 11.94
C GLU A 596 -27.45 17.67 10.66
N LYS A 597 -27.78 16.75 9.72
CA LYS A 597 -28.62 17.05 8.55
C LYS A 597 -30.13 17.08 8.87
N SER A 598 -30.55 16.40 9.95
CA SER A 598 -31.95 16.41 10.41
C SER A 598 -32.30 17.62 11.29
N ASN A 599 -31.29 18.33 11.78
CA ASN A 599 -31.45 19.51 12.65
C ASN A 599 -31.18 20.84 11.91
N LYS A 600 -30.99 20.81 10.60
CA LYS A 600 -31.01 21.99 9.69
C LYS A 600 -32.23 21.91 8.78
#